data_70b1dd62046996cbecb3a73cd107dd62
#
_entry.id   70b1dd62046996cbecb3a73cd107dd62
#
_cell.length_a   1.000
_cell.length_b   1.000
_cell.length_c   1.000
_cell.angle_alpha   90.00
_cell.angle_beta   90.00
_cell.angle_gamma   90.00
#
_symmetry.space_group_name_H-M   'P 1'
#
loop_
_entity.id
_entity.type
_entity.pdbx_description
1 polymer ?
#
loop_
_entity_poly.entity_id
_entity_poly.type
_entity_poly.pdbx_seq_one_letter_code
_entity_poly.pdbx_strand_id
1 'polypeptide(L)'
;MPNKYEQISIAVLDDYQGVALSMADWSVLEGRVSVTVFNDHIVDIDAVVSRLLPFDIVCVMRERTPMTCAVIERLPKLRLIASTATRNASIDVNAAEERGIQVVHTGYSSAPTIELTWALILAGARHLVDENSSLRGGGWQRFIGEDLGGRALGLLGLGNIGSAVAQIGKAFGMTVIAWSQNLTADRAAAAGAVLVAKEQLFRQADIVSIHLVLSGRTRGLVGEAELALMKPTSRLVNTSRGPIVVEADLLEALRKGKIAGAAVDVFDQEPLPLDHPFRSLSNPLATPHIGYVSRGLYERFYQDTVDNIAKWLDGQASTLAANAQT
;
A
#
# COMPACT_ATOMS: atom_id res chain seq x y z
N MET A 1 -0.68 36.90 30.88
CA MET A 1 -0.50 35.58 31.51
C MET A 1 -0.64 34.55 30.42
N PRO A 2 0.35 33.65 30.17
CA PRO A 2 0.17 32.64 29.15
C PRO A 2 -0.96 31.70 29.59
N ASN A 3 -1.82 31.40 28.65
CA ASN A 3 -3.00 30.57 28.81
C ASN A 3 -2.57 29.14 29.14
N LYS A 4 -2.97 28.64 30.29
CA LYS A 4 -2.65 27.28 30.82
C LYS A 4 -3.55 26.19 30.16
N TYR A 5 -3.80 26.27 28.87
CA TYR A 5 -4.36 25.13 28.15
C TYR A 5 -3.18 24.27 27.71
N GLU A 6 -3.10 23.05 28.21
CA GLU A 6 -2.15 22.04 27.77
C GLU A 6 -2.26 21.93 26.26
N GLN A 7 -1.18 22.26 25.56
CA GLN A 7 -1.15 22.25 24.08
C GLN A 7 -1.36 20.83 23.60
N ILE A 8 -2.33 20.60 22.72
CA ILE A 8 -2.63 19.29 22.17
C ILE A 8 -1.42 18.76 21.40
N SER A 9 -1.02 17.52 21.69
CA SER A 9 0.17 16.89 21.14
C SER A 9 -0.19 15.93 20.00
N ILE A 10 0.48 16.05 18.86
CA ILE A 10 0.26 15.26 17.66
C ILE A 10 1.50 14.42 17.37
N ALA A 11 1.33 13.10 17.18
CA ALA A 11 2.32 12.22 16.60
C ALA A 11 2.00 11.97 15.13
N VAL A 12 2.93 12.26 14.22
CA VAL A 12 2.87 11.82 12.82
C VAL A 12 3.82 10.66 12.66
N LEU A 13 3.29 9.48 12.31
CA LEU A 13 4.05 8.24 12.27
C LEU A 13 4.50 7.88 10.86
N ASP A 14 5.62 7.14 10.79
CA ASP A 14 6.11 6.48 9.58
C ASP A 14 6.36 7.42 8.38
N ASP A 15 6.79 8.67 8.65
CA ASP A 15 7.18 9.60 7.59
C ASP A 15 8.61 9.30 7.10
N TYR A 16 8.78 8.17 6.44
CA TYR A 16 10.09 7.68 5.96
C TYR A 16 10.83 8.67 5.07
N GLN A 17 10.12 9.55 4.38
CA GLN A 17 10.67 10.53 3.46
C GLN A 17 10.97 11.88 4.13
N GLY A 18 10.49 12.10 5.37
CA GLY A 18 10.65 13.37 6.08
C GLY A 18 9.91 14.52 5.43
N VAL A 19 8.71 14.28 4.87
CA VAL A 19 7.98 15.26 4.05
C VAL A 19 6.66 15.74 4.67
N ALA A 20 6.22 15.16 5.77
CA ALA A 20 4.90 15.42 6.35
C ALA A 20 4.60 16.92 6.49
N LEU A 21 5.54 17.68 7.06
CA LEU A 21 5.36 19.12 7.31
C LEU A 21 5.45 19.98 6.04
N SER A 22 6.01 19.45 4.96
CA SER A 22 6.15 20.16 3.68
C SER A 22 5.04 19.87 2.67
N MET A 23 4.21 18.83 2.94
CA MET A 23 3.15 18.37 2.03
C MET A 23 1.78 18.98 2.34
N ALA A 24 1.66 19.78 3.41
CA ALA A 24 0.43 20.48 3.78
C ALA A 24 0.76 21.77 4.53
N ASP A 25 -0.21 22.65 4.64
CA ASP A 25 -0.11 23.87 5.47
C ASP A 25 -0.48 23.58 6.93
N TRP A 26 0.49 23.21 7.74
CA TRP A 26 0.33 22.98 9.17
C TRP A 26 0.21 24.28 9.99
N SER A 27 0.47 25.47 9.39
CA SER A 27 0.39 26.75 10.08
C SER A 27 -1.02 27.07 10.56
N VAL A 28 -2.05 26.49 9.93
CA VAL A 28 -3.47 26.62 10.37
C VAL A 28 -3.72 26.03 11.77
N LEU A 29 -2.82 25.19 12.27
CA LEU A 29 -2.87 24.58 13.60
C LEU A 29 -1.94 25.30 14.60
N GLU A 30 -1.18 26.31 14.17
CA GLU A 30 -0.18 27.00 14.99
C GLU A 30 -0.79 27.58 16.26
N GLY A 31 -0.07 27.49 17.37
CA GLY A 31 -0.52 27.95 18.68
C GLY A 31 -1.57 27.05 19.37
N ARG A 32 -2.16 26.07 18.63
CA ARG A 32 -3.17 25.14 19.15
C ARG A 32 -2.58 23.76 19.48
N VAL A 33 -1.53 23.35 18.75
CA VAL A 33 -0.95 22.02 18.83
C VAL A 33 0.58 22.06 18.82
N SER A 34 1.19 20.97 19.30
CA SER A 34 2.60 20.62 19.06
C SER A 34 2.67 19.38 18.19
N VAL A 35 3.46 19.39 17.11
CA VAL A 35 3.59 18.28 16.17
C VAL A 35 4.96 17.64 16.32
N THR A 36 4.97 16.32 16.52
CA THR A 36 6.20 15.51 16.48
C THR A 36 6.10 14.52 15.32
N VAL A 37 7.11 14.52 14.45
CA VAL A 37 7.18 13.62 13.30
C VAL A 37 8.17 12.51 13.59
N PHE A 38 7.76 11.26 13.34
CA PHE A 38 8.60 10.07 13.46
C PHE A 38 8.88 9.52 12.05
N ASN A 39 10.17 9.51 11.71
CA ASN A 39 10.64 9.06 10.38
C ASN A 39 11.05 7.58 10.36
N ASP A 40 11.02 6.94 11.51
CA ASP A 40 11.32 5.51 11.72
C ASP A 40 10.04 4.71 11.95
N HIS A 41 10.17 3.40 11.88
CA HIS A 41 9.09 2.44 12.18
C HIS A 41 9.44 1.62 13.43
N ILE A 42 8.45 1.39 14.28
CA ILE A 42 8.55 0.49 15.42
C ILE A 42 7.62 -0.70 15.24
N VAL A 43 8.17 -1.92 15.32
CA VAL A 43 7.41 -3.17 15.22
C VAL A 43 6.90 -3.63 16.59
N ASP A 44 7.68 -3.40 17.64
CA ASP A 44 7.36 -3.84 19.01
C ASP A 44 6.21 -3.03 19.60
N ILE A 45 5.16 -3.73 20.05
CA ILE A 45 3.93 -3.10 20.56
C ILE A 45 4.20 -2.26 21.81
N ASP A 46 5.05 -2.71 22.71
CA ASP A 46 5.35 -1.99 23.96
C ASP A 46 6.12 -0.70 23.66
N ALA A 47 7.03 -0.75 22.72
CA ALA A 47 7.73 0.44 22.23
C ALA A 47 6.81 1.41 21.49
N VAL A 48 5.86 0.92 20.67
CA VAL A 48 4.81 1.75 20.03
C VAL A 48 3.98 2.47 21.09
N VAL A 49 3.48 1.74 22.09
CA VAL A 49 2.71 2.32 23.21
C VAL A 49 3.53 3.36 23.95
N SER A 50 4.78 3.03 24.32
CA SER A 50 5.68 3.96 25.04
C SER A 50 5.90 5.26 24.24
N ARG A 51 6.07 5.17 22.91
CA ARG A 51 6.18 6.33 22.02
C ARG A 51 4.91 7.17 22.03
N LEU A 52 3.74 6.55 22.02
CA LEU A 52 2.45 7.22 21.82
C LEU A 52 1.79 7.73 23.10
N LEU A 53 2.23 7.28 24.28
CA LEU A 53 1.68 7.70 25.59
C LEU A 53 1.50 9.20 25.79
N PRO A 54 2.41 10.10 25.32
CA PRO A 54 2.27 11.54 25.55
C PRO A 54 1.31 12.24 24.58
N PHE A 55 0.79 11.57 23.54
CA PHE A 55 0.08 12.21 22.44
C PHE A 55 -1.44 12.09 22.58
N ASP A 56 -2.13 13.18 22.21
CA ASP A 56 -3.59 13.27 22.13
C ASP A 56 -4.10 12.83 20.74
N ILE A 57 -3.30 13.04 19.71
CA ILE A 57 -3.63 12.75 18.31
C ILE A 57 -2.52 11.89 17.70
N VAL A 58 -2.92 10.86 16.99
CA VAL A 58 -1.99 10.01 16.22
C VAL A 58 -2.38 10.01 14.75
N CYS A 59 -1.46 10.44 13.89
CA CYS A 59 -1.60 10.38 12.43
C CYS A 59 -0.90 9.12 11.92
N VAL A 60 -1.64 8.19 11.33
CA VAL A 60 -1.11 6.93 10.81
C VAL A 60 -1.09 6.92 9.28
N MET A 61 0.04 6.47 8.73
CA MET A 61 0.24 6.34 7.28
C MET A 61 -0.16 4.94 6.82
N ARG A 62 -1.38 4.81 6.29
CA ARG A 62 -1.90 3.53 5.82
C ARG A 62 -1.83 2.48 6.94
N GLU A 63 -1.58 1.23 6.58
CA GLU A 63 -1.48 0.10 7.52
C GLU A 63 -0.06 -0.08 8.09
N ARG A 64 0.83 0.94 8.05
CA ARG A 64 2.23 0.83 8.52
C ARG A 64 2.33 0.52 10.00
N THR A 65 1.73 1.34 10.85
CA THR A 65 1.65 1.10 12.30
C THR A 65 0.22 0.67 12.67
N PRO A 66 0.00 -0.59 13.07
CA PRO A 66 -1.32 -1.05 13.49
C PRO A 66 -1.78 -0.40 14.80
N MET A 67 -2.98 0.16 14.80
CA MET A 67 -3.69 0.65 15.98
C MET A 67 -4.71 -0.40 16.45
N THR A 68 -4.18 -1.49 17.01
CA THR A 68 -5.00 -2.59 17.52
C THR A 68 -5.61 -2.25 18.88
N CYS A 69 -6.60 -3.02 19.35
CA CYS A 69 -7.15 -2.93 20.70
C CYS A 69 -6.04 -2.89 21.75
N ALA A 70 -5.06 -3.80 21.65
CA ALA A 70 -3.92 -3.90 22.57
C ALA A 70 -3.04 -2.62 22.64
N VAL A 71 -3.03 -1.81 21.59
CA VAL A 71 -2.35 -0.50 21.56
C VAL A 71 -3.29 0.57 22.10
N ILE A 72 -4.52 0.65 21.56
CA ILE A 72 -5.50 1.69 21.88
C ILE A 72 -5.84 1.73 23.37
N GLU A 73 -6.06 0.58 24.00
CA GLU A 73 -6.41 0.48 25.43
C GLU A 73 -5.34 1.05 26.37
N ARG A 74 -4.10 1.11 25.92
CA ARG A 74 -2.94 1.56 26.70
C ARG A 74 -2.59 3.02 26.50
N LEU A 75 -3.37 3.78 25.67
CA LEU A 75 -3.12 5.17 25.35
C LEU A 75 -4.19 6.10 26.00
N PRO A 76 -4.03 6.46 27.29
CA PRO A 76 -5.07 7.18 28.04
C PRO A 76 -5.32 8.61 27.56
N LYS A 77 -4.35 9.23 26.87
CA LYS A 77 -4.47 10.59 26.32
C LYS A 77 -5.04 10.61 24.91
N LEU A 78 -5.06 9.47 24.20
CA LEU A 78 -5.45 9.43 22.79
C LEU A 78 -6.94 9.80 22.64
N ARG A 79 -7.23 10.76 21.75
CA ARG A 79 -8.56 11.30 21.49
C ARG A 79 -8.94 11.27 20.01
N LEU A 80 -7.93 11.25 19.11
CA LEU A 80 -8.13 11.24 17.67
C LEU A 80 -7.08 10.36 16.98
N ILE A 81 -7.54 9.50 16.07
CA ILE A 81 -6.69 8.81 15.11
C ILE A 81 -7.00 9.37 13.71
N ALA A 82 -6.04 10.04 13.09
CA ALA A 82 -6.13 10.51 11.72
C ALA A 82 -5.43 9.51 10.79
N SER A 83 -6.22 8.76 10.03
CA SER A 83 -5.74 7.70 9.14
C SER A 83 -5.75 8.15 7.69
N THR A 84 -4.66 7.95 6.98
CA THR A 84 -4.62 8.20 5.54
C THR A 84 -5.42 7.15 4.77
N ALA A 85 -6.05 7.58 3.65
CA ALA A 85 -7.01 6.87 2.82
C ALA A 85 -8.36 6.57 3.52
N THR A 86 -9.33 6.10 2.73
CA THR A 86 -10.73 5.97 3.14
C THR A 86 -11.03 4.79 4.07
N ARG A 87 -10.08 3.86 4.19
CA ARG A 87 -10.18 2.66 5.06
C ARG A 87 -8.80 2.23 5.51
N ASN A 88 -8.72 1.75 6.75
CA ASN A 88 -7.51 1.16 7.30
C ASN A 88 -7.91 -0.06 8.15
N ALA A 89 -7.59 -1.26 7.65
CA ALA A 89 -7.94 -2.51 8.32
C ALA A 89 -7.05 -2.82 9.55
N SER A 90 -5.98 -2.05 9.76
CA SER A 90 -5.09 -2.20 10.92
C SER A 90 -5.51 -1.36 12.13
N ILE A 91 -6.63 -0.62 12.03
CA ILE A 91 -7.21 0.13 13.15
C ILE A 91 -8.41 -0.64 13.71
N ASP A 92 -8.40 -0.92 14.98
CA ASP A 92 -9.55 -1.45 15.70
C ASP A 92 -10.50 -0.28 16.02
N VAL A 93 -11.44 -0.04 15.09
CA VAL A 93 -12.40 1.07 15.21
C VAL A 93 -13.33 0.87 16.40
N ASN A 94 -13.72 -0.37 16.71
CA ASN A 94 -14.59 -0.66 17.85
C ASN A 94 -13.89 -0.30 19.17
N ALA A 95 -12.65 -0.70 19.34
CA ALA A 95 -11.85 -0.34 20.52
C ALA A 95 -11.64 1.18 20.65
N ALA A 96 -11.52 1.89 19.53
CA ALA A 96 -11.45 3.35 19.53
C ALA A 96 -12.78 3.98 19.97
N GLU A 97 -13.90 3.54 19.41
CA GLU A 97 -15.24 4.04 19.74
C GLU A 97 -15.61 3.80 21.21
N GLU A 98 -15.33 2.62 21.76
CA GLU A 98 -15.58 2.26 23.18
C GLU A 98 -14.84 3.21 24.15
N ARG A 99 -13.73 3.80 23.70
CA ARG A 99 -12.94 4.77 24.49
C ARG A 99 -13.22 6.24 24.13
N GLY A 100 -14.19 6.50 23.28
CA GLY A 100 -14.53 7.84 22.81
C GLY A 100 -13.46 8.49 21.90
N ILE A 101 -12.58 7.66 21.30
CA ILE A 101 -11.56 8.11 20.36
C ILE A 101 -12.17 8.18 18.98
N GLN A 102 -12.11 9.37 18.35
CA GLN A 102 -12.56 9.51 16.97
C GLN A 102 -11.53 8.95 15.99
N VAL A 103 -12.03 8.33 14.91
CA VAL A 103 -11.20 7.91 13.78
C VAL A 103 -11.65 8.68 12.55
N VAL A 104 -10.74 9.43 11.95
CA VAL A 104 -10.99 10.23 10.74
C VAL A 104 -10.12 9.72 9.59
N HIS A 105 -10.62 9.90 8.37
CA HIS A 105 -10.00 9.39 7.17
C HIS A 105 -9.77 10.49 6.14
N THR A 106 -8.75 10.30 5.29
CA THR A 106 -8.47 11.18 4.16
C THR A 106 -9.07 10.63 2.86
N GLY A 107 -9.12 11.46 1.82
CA GLY A 107 -9.38 10.98 0.47
C GLY A 107 -8.30 10.02 -0.02
N TYR A 108 -8.54 9.42 -1.19
CA TYR A 108 -7.64 8.45 -1.82
C TYR A 108 -7.69 8.56 -3.33
N SER A 109 -6.59 8.18 -3.99
CA SER A 109 -6.51 7.95 -5.43
C SER A 109 -5.79 6.64 -5.71
N SER A 110 -6.32 5.85 -6.63
CA SER A 110 -5.67 4.61 -7.09
C SER A 110 -4.65 4.84 -8.21
N ALA A 111 -4.57 6.05 -8.77
CA ALA A 111 -3.69 6.36 -9.89
C ALA A 111 -2.21 5.99 -9.63
N PRO A 112 -1.60 6.35 -8.49
CA PRO A 112 -0.22 5.99 -8.23
C PRO A 112 0.06 4.48 -8.22
N THR A 113 -0.88 3.68 -7.69
CA THR A 113 -0.76 2.21 -7.69
C THR A 113 -0.85 1.64 -9.11
N ILE A 114 -1.71 2.21 -9.96
CA ILE A 114 -1.83 1.83 -11.37
C ILE A 114 -0.52 2.15 -12.11
N GLU A 115 0.01 3.35 -11.90
CA GLU A 115 1.27 3.82 -12.49
C GLU A 115 2.45 2.95 -12.05
N LEU A 116 2.58 2.64 -10.75
CA LEU A 116 3.63 1.75 -10.26
C LEU A 116 3.48 0.33 -10.82
N THR A 117 2.26 -0.20 -10.91
CA THR A 117 2.03 -1.52 -11.53
C THR A 117 2.63 -1.56 -12.94
N TRP A 118 2.36 -0.54 -13.76
CA TRP A 118 2.90 -0.47 -15.11
C TRP A 118 4.40 -0.18 -15.15
N ALA A 119 4.92 0.63 -14.23
CA ALA A 119 6.36 0.84 -14.08
C ALA A 119 7.08 -0.48 -13.80
N LEU A 120 6.55 -1.32 -12.90
CA LEU A 120 7.08 -2.63 -12.56
C LEU A 120 6.98 -3.62 -13.73
N ILE A 121 5.85 -3.65 -14.45
CA ILE A 121 5.67 -4.48 -15.65
C ILE A 121 6.73 -4.11 -16.70
N LEU A 122 6.86 -2.82 -17.03
CA LEU A 122 7.80 -2.33 -18.03
C LEU A 122 9.26 -2.53 -17.60
N ALA A 123 9.57 -2.23 -16.33
CA ALA A 123 10.90 -2.42 -15.79
C ALA A 123 11.33 -3.90 -15.84
N GLY A 124 10.43 -4.82 -15.48
CA GLY A 124 10.68 -6.26 -15.54
C GLY A 124 10.81 -6.77 -16.98
N ALA A 125 9.92 -6.33 -17.89
CA ALA A 125 9.97 -6.74 -19.29
C ALA A 125 11.23 -6.26 -20.02
N ARG A 126 11.78 -5.11 -19.64
CA ARG A 126 12.93 -4.49 -20.31
C ARG A 126 14.22 -4.54 -19.50
N HIS A 127 14.25 -5.25 -18.35
CA HIS A 127 15.41 -5.34 -17.46
C HIS A 127 16.00 -3.97 -17.06
N LEU A 128 15.15 -2.96 -16.86
CA LEU A 128 15.61 -1.57 -16.71
C LEU A 128 16.56 -1.38 -15.52
N VAL A 129 16.27 -2.05 -14.40
CA VAL A 129 17.10 -1.94 -13.19
C VAL A 129 18.46 -2.60 -13.40
N ASP A 130 18.48 -3.77 -14.03
CA ASP A 130 19.70 -4.53 -14.29
C ASP A 130 20.58 -3.81 -15.33
N GLU A 131 19.99 -3.29 -16.41
CA GLU A 131 20.70 -2.52 -17.43
C GLU A 131 21.26 -1.21 -16.87
N ASN A 132 20.49 -0.49 -16.04
CA ASN A 132 20.99 0.70 -15.37
C ASN A 132 22.14 0.37 -14.40
N SER A 133 22.04 -0.73 -13.65
CA SER A 133 23.10 -1.18 -12.76
C SER A 133 24.35 -1.58 -13.54
N SER A 134 24.18 -2.29 -14.66
CA SER A 134 25.28 -2.66 -15.57
C SER A 134 25.99 -1.42 -16.10
N LEU A 135 25.24 -0.44 -16.62
CA LEU A 135 25.80 0.79 -17.16
C LEU A 135 26.61 1.57 -16.10
N ARG A 136 26.06 1.71 -14.89
CA ARG A 136 26.76 2.35 -13.77
C ARG A 136 28.03 1.63 -13.34
N GLY A 137 28.06 0.30 -13.49
CA GLY A 137 29.23 -0.54 -13.23
C GLY A 137 30.25 -0.58 -14.40
N GLY A 138 30.09 0.25 -15.45
CA GLY A 138 30.98 0.29 -16.62
C GLY A 138 30.68 -0.75 -17.68
N GLY A 139 29.54 -1.48 -17.56
CA GLY A 139 29.05 -2.42 -18.57
C GLY A 139 28.27 -1.72 -19.68
N TRP A 140 27.74 -2.55 -20.60
CA TRP A 140 26.91 -2.11 -21.72
C TRP A 140 25.69 -3.03 -21.81
N GLN A 141 25.01 -3.14 -22.92
CA GLN A 141 23.83 -3.96 -23.16
C GLN A 141 24.05 -5.42 -22.73
N ARG A 142 23.27 -5.93 -21.80
CA ARG A 142 23.41 -7.29 -21.23
C ARG A 142 22.21 -8.17 -21.48
N PHE A 143 21.02 -7.61 -21.58
CA PHE A 143 19.77 -8.34 -21.65
C PHE A 143 18.99 -8.02 -22.92
N ILE A 144 18.20 -8.98 -23.36
CA ILE A 144 17.21 -8.78 -24.42
C ILE A 144 15.84 -8.63 -23.73
N GLY A 145 15.23 -7.49 -23.90
CA GLY A 145 13.90 -7.22 -23.34
C GLY A 145 12.79 -7.93 -24.12
N GLU A 146 11.64 -8.02 -23.48
CA GLU A 146 10.44 -8.62 -24.01
C GLU A 146 9.45 -7.55 -24.48
N ASP A 147 8.87 -7.74 -25.67
CA ASP A 147 7.77 -6.91 -26.16
C ASP A 147 6.48 -7.28 -25.45
N LEU A 148 5.61 -6.30 -25.20
CA LEU A 148 4.29 -6.53 -24.56
C LEU A 148 3.20 -6.80 -25.63
N GLY A 149 3.32 -6.22 -26.81
CA GLY A 149 2.37 -6.42 -27.89
C GLY A 149 2.20 -7.90 -28.26
N GLY A 150 0.96 -8.36 -28.39
CA GLY A 150 0.62 -9.75 -28.66
C GLY A 150 0.70 -10.71 -27.45
N ARG A 151 1.23 -10.27 -26.30
CA ARG A 151 1.26 -11.09 -25.08
C ARG A 151 -0.03 -11.06 -24.30
N ALA A 152 -0.22 -12.04 -23.43
CA ALA A 152 -1.40 -12.17 -22.55
C ALA A 152 -1.12 -11.57 -21.18
N LEU A 153 -1.93 -10.58 -20.77
CA LEU A 153 -1.98 -10.03 -19.42
C LEU A 153 -3.13 -10.69 -18.65
N GLY A 154 -2.80 -11.48 -17.63
CA GLY A 154 -3.74 -12.12 -16.72
C GLY A 154 -3.97 -11.27 -15.48
N LEU A 155 -5.20 -10.87 -15.21
CA LEU A 155 -5.56 -10.03 -14.07
C LEU A 155 -6.33 -10.84 -13.02
N LEU A 156 -5.74 -11.02 -11.84
CA LEU A 156 -6.44 -11.51 -10.66
C LEU A 156 -7.13 -10.34 -9.97
N GLY A 157 -8.42 -10.17 -10.25
CA GLY A 157 -9.21 -9.02 -9.81
C GLY A 157 -9.36 -7.94 -10.89
N LEU A 158 -10.61 -7.55 -11.15
CA LEU A 158 -10.97 -6.54 -12.14
C LEU A 158 -11.85 -5.46 -11.48
N GLY A 159 -11.37 -4.94 -10.33
CA GLY A 159 -11.91 -3.76 -9.66
C GLY A 159 -11.34 -2.46 -10.28
N ASN A 160 -11.40 -1.35 -9.54
CA ASN A 160 -10.94 -0.04 -10.05
C ASN A 160 -9.51 -0.09 -10.62
N ILE A 161 -8.56 -0.66 -9.87
CA ILE A 161 -7.16 -0.75 -10.31
C ILE A 161 -7.04 -1.74 -11.46
N GLY A 162 -7.55 -2.97 -11.32
CA GLY A 162 -7.43 -4.00 -12.36
C GLY A 162 -8.06 -3.59 -13.69
N SER A 163 -9.20 -2.88 -13.67
CA SER A 163 -9.84 -2.37 -14.89
C SER A 163 -8.99 -1.30 -15.58
N ALA A 164 -8.37 -0.39 -14.83
CA ALA A 164 -7.47 0.62 -15.39
C ALA A 164 -6.19 -0.02 -15.96
N VAL A 165 -5.63 -1.01 -15.25
CA VAL A 165 -4.47 -1.79 -15.74
C VAL A 165 -4.84 -2.54 -17.03
N ALA A 166 -6.05 -3.10 -17.12
CA ALA A 166 -6.56 -3.74 -18.34
C ALA A 166 -6.57 -2.78 -19.54
N GLN A 167 -7.10 -1.55 -19.36
CA GLN A 167 -7.16 -0.56 -20.44
C GLN A 167 -5.78 -0.19 -20.98
N ILE A 168 -4.81 0.00 -20.08
CA ILE A 168 -3.43 0.31 -20.46
C ILE A 168 -2.78 -0.89 -21.17
N GLY A 169 -3.04 -2.13 -20.72
CA GLY A 169 -2.57 -3.35 -21.37
C GLY A 169 -3.07 -3.45 -22.82
N LYS A 170 -4.33 -3.12 -23.06
CA LYS A 170 -4.88 -3.04 -24.41
C LYS A 170 -4.18 -1.99 -25.26
N ALA A 171 -3.83 -0.83 -24.71
CA ALA A 171 -3.09 0.21 -25.43
C ALA A 171 -1.69 -0.26 -25.84
N PHE A 172 -1.08 -1.19 -25.08
CA PHE A 172 0.16 -1.89 -25.46
C PHE A 172 -0.07 -3.04 -26.46
N GLY A 173 -1.29 -3.29 -26.92
CA GLY A 173 -1.60 -4.38 -27.84
C GLY A 173 -1.62 -5.77 -27.17
N MET A 174 -1.80 -5.83 -25.85
CA MET A 174 -1.91 -7.10 -25.14
C MET A 174 -3.33 -7.68 -25.22
N THR A 175 -3.40 -9.02 -25.19
CA THR A 175 -4.66 -9.72 -24.88
C THR A 175 -4.86 -9.74 -23.38
N VAL A 176 -6.01 -9.21 -22.92
CA VAL A 176 -6.30 -9.15 -21.47
C VAL A 176 -7.30 -10.23 -21.10
N ILE A 177 -6.89 -11.11 -20.16
CA ILE A 177 -7.74 -12.12 -19.55
C ILE A 177 -7.87 -11.83 -18.05
N ALA A 178 -9.01 -12.15 -17.45
CA ALA A 178 -9.23 -11.83 -16.05
C ALA A 178 -9.98 -12.93 -15.32
N TRP A 179 -9.73 -13.02 -14.01
CA TRP A 179 -10.47 -13.85 -13.09
C TRP A 179 -10.66 -13.14 -11.75
N SER A 180 -11.82 -13.25 -11.18
CA SER A 180 -12.05 -13.14 -9.75
C SER A 180 -13.32 -13.90 -9.39
N GLN A 181 -13.50 -14.25 -8.12
CA GLN A 181 -14.55 -15.17 -7.68
C GLN A 181 -15.98 -14.77 -8.09
N ASN A 182 -16.25 -13.46 -8.17
CA ASN A 182 -17.57 -12.91 -8.51
C ASN A 182 -17.54 -12.10 -9.81
N LEU A 183 -16.55 -12.30 -10.68
CA LEU A 183 -16.45 -11.60 -11.96
C LEU A 183 -17.41 -12.26 -12.95
N THR A 184 -18.24 -11.44 -13.62
CA THR A 184 -19.11 -11.90 -14.73
C THR A 184 -18.48 -11.60 -16.08
N ALA A 185 -18.90 -12.31 -17.11
CA ALA A 185 -18.43 -12.09 -18.48
C ALA A 185 -18.70 -10.65 -18.95
N ASP A 186 -19.87 -10.08 -18.64
CA ASP A 186 -20.24 -8.71 -19.01
C ASP A 186 -19.31 -7.68 -18.34
N ARG A 187 -19.00 -7.86 -17.05
CA ARG A 187 -18.07 -6.97 -16.33
C ARG A 187 -16.65 -7.09 -16.88
N ALA A 188 -16.22 -8.29 -17.24
CA ALA A 188 -14.91 -8.48 -17.87
C ALA A 188 -14.86 -7.78 -19.23
N ALA A 189 -15.87 -8.01 -20.08
CA ALA A 189 -15.98 -7.37 -21.39
C ALA A 189 -16.03 -5.83 -21.30
N ALA A 190 -16.78 -5.27 -20.35
CA ALA A 190 -16.85 -3.83 -20.11
C ALA A 190 -15.46 -3.21 -19.77
N ALA A 191 -14.59 -3.97 -19.10
CA ALA A 191 -13.21 -3.58 -18.85
C ALA A 191 -12.25 -3.94 -19.99
N GLY A 192 -12.75 -4.53 -21.08
CA GLY A 192 -11.94 -4.95 -22.23
C GLY A 192 -11.12 -6.21 -21.99
N ALA A 193 -11.54 -7.05 -21.07
CA ALA A 193 -10.92 -8.33 -20.73
C ALA A 193 -11.85 -9.51 -21.03
N VAL A 194 -11.28 -10.69 -21.18
CA VAL A 194 -12.02 -11.95 -21.32
C VAL A 194 -12.02 -12.66 -19.98
N LEU A 195 -13.21 -13.05 -19.50
CA LEU A 195 -13.34 -13.89 -18.30
C LEU A 195 -12.86 -15.31 -18.63
N VAL A 196 -11.95 -15.82 -17.81
CA VAL A 196 -11.47 -17.21 -17.90
C VAL A 196 -11.50 -17.90 -16.54
N ALA A 197 -11.37 -19.23 -16.50
CA ALA A 197 -11.16 -19.95 -15.24
C ALA A 197 -9.79 -19.58 -14.62
N LYS A 198 -9.67 -19.72 -13.28
CA LYS A 198 -8.44 -19.35 -12.56
C LYS A 198 -7.22 -20.08 -13.13
N GLU A 199 -7.32 -21.37 -13.32
CA GLU A 199 -6.24 -22.22 -13.85
C GLU A 199 -5.87 -21.84 -15.30
N GLN A 200 -6.85 -21.46 -16.10
CA GLN A 200 -6.61 -20.99 -17.47
C GLN A 200 -5.86 -19.67 -17.49
N LEU A 201 -6.17 -18.74 -16.56
CA LEU A 201 -5.44 -17.48 -16.44
C LEU A 201 -3.95 -17.76 -16.23
N PHE A 202 -3.59 -18.60 -15.26
CA PHE A 202 -2.18 -18.91 -14.97
C PHE A 202 -1.47 -19.61 -16.14
N ARG A 203 -2.18 -20.51 -16.86
CA ARG A 203 -1.59 -21.22 -18.02
C ARG A 203 -1.36 -20.30 -19.23
N GLN A 204 -2.24 -19.34 -19.45
CA GLN A 204 -2.25 -18.53 -20.67
C GLN A 204 -1.48 -17.23 -20.53
N ALA A 205 -1.42 -16.65 -19.32
CA ALA A 205 -0.79 -15.36 -19.10
C ALA A 205 0.72 -15.39 -19.29
N ASP A 206 1.25 -14.35 -19.93
CA ASP A 206 2.67 -14.05 -19.94
C ASP A 206 3.06 -13.14 -18.76
N ILE A 207 2.10 -12.33 -18.31
CA ILE A 207 2.20 -11.53 -17.09
C ILE A 207 0.94 -11.77 -16.28
N VAL A 208 1.08 -12.20 -15.02
CA VAL A 208 -0.01 -12.29 -14.05
C VAL A 208 0.09 -11.12 -13.09
N SER A 209 -0.94 -10.28 -13.01
CA SER A 209 -0.96 -9.12 -12.10
C SER A 209 -2.13 -9.21 -11.12
N ILE A 210 -1.83 -8.97 -9.83
CA ILE A 210 -2.76 -9.16 -8.72
C ILE A 210 -3.36 -7.83 -8.29
N HIS A 211 -4.71 -7.74 -8.33
CA HIS A 211 -5.50 -6.55 -7.96
C HIS A 211 -6.70 -6.94 -7.08
N LEU A 212 -6.46 -7.81 -6.11
CA LEU A 212 -7.46 -8.31 -5.16
C LEU A 212 -7.30 -7.64 -3.78
N VAL A 213 -8.39 -7.51 -3.06
CA VAL A 213 -8.37 -7.14 -1.64
C VAL A 213 -7.99 -8.36 -0.81
N LEU A 214 -7.09 -8.18 0.17
CA LEU A 214 -6.75 -9.23 1.11
C LEU A 214 -7.95 -9.55 2.01
N SER A 215 -8.30 -10.82 2.08
CA SER A 215 -9.38 -11.36 2.90
C SER A 215 -9.12 -12.83 3.20
N GLY A 216 -9.94 -13.46 4.03
CA GLY A 216 -9.83 -14.91 4.27
C GLY A 216 -9.95 -15.75 3.00
N ARG A 217 -10.61 -15.24 1.93
CA ARG A 217 -10.78 -15.95 0.66
C ARG A 217 -9.63 -15.72 -0.33
N THR A 218 -8.83 -14.69 -0.12
CA THR A 218 -7.74 -14.30 -1.05
C THR A 218 -6.35 -14.50 -0.44
N ARG A 219 -6.26 -14.75 0.85
CA ARG A 219 -5.02 -15.12 1.52
C ARG A 219 -4.52 -16.47 0.99
N GLY A 220 -3.27 -16.53 0.54
CA GLY A 220 -2.67 -17.72 -0.04
C GLY A 220 -3.33 -18.18 -1.35
N LEU A 221 -4.03 -17.28 -2.06
CA LEU A 221 -4.72 -17.64 -3.31
C LEU A 221 -3.76 -18.06 -4.42
N VAL A 222 -2.53 -17.57 -4.40
CA VAL A 222 -1.46 -17.91 -5.32
C VAL A 222 -0.38 -18.66 -4.55
N GLY A 223 -0.35 -19.96 -4.69
CA GLY A 223 0.61 -20.85 -4.07
C GLY A 223 1.34 -21.70 -5.09
N GLU A 224 1.97 -22.80 -4.64
CA GLU A 224 2.73 -23.71 -5.49
C GLU A 224 1.90 -24.22 -6.69
N ALA A 225 0.65 -24.55 -6.48
CA ALA A 225 -0.22 -25.08 -7.54
C ALA A 225 -0.43 -24.06 -8.68
N GLU A 226 -0.72 -22.80 -8.35
CA GLU A 226 -0.89 -21.74 -9.33
C GLU A 226 0.42 -21.37 -10.03
N LEU A 227 1.50 -21.24 -9.26
CA LEU A 227 2.85 -20.97 -9.81
C LEU A 227 3.34 -22.07 -10.74
N ALA A 228 2.99 -23.34 -10.47
CA ALA A 228 3.33 -24.46 -11.33
C ALA A 228 2.56 -24.47 -12.67
N LEU A 229 1.42 -23.78 -12.76
CA LEU A 229 0.67 -23.61 -14.00
C LEU A 229 1.25 -22.50 -14.90
N MET A 230 2.05 -21.59 -14.36
CA MET A 230 2.60 -20.47 -15.09
C MET A 230 3.63 -20.93 -16.12
N LYS A 231 3.76 -20.17 -17.20
CA LYS A 231 4.81 -20.42 -18.20
C LYS A 231 6.20 -20.13 -17.60
N PRO A 232 7.25 -20.88 -17.96
CA PRO A 232 8.62 -20.58 -17.51
C PRO A 232 9.10 -19.17 -17.90
N THR A 233 8.50 -18.59 -18.95
CA THR A 233 8.81 -17.22 -19.43
C THR A 233 7.95 -16.16 -18.79
N SER A 234 6.95 -16.52 -17.97
CA SER A 234 6.00 -15.56 -17.40
C SER A 234 6.53 -14.87 -16.14
N ARG A 235 5.90 -13.75 -15.80
CA ARG A 235 6.21 -12.94 -14.61
C ARG A 235 4.95 -12.74 -13.75
N LEU A 236 5.15 -12.75 -12.43
CA LEU A 236 4.12 -12.41 -11.45
C LEU A 236 4.31 -10.95 -11.00
N VAL A 237 3.23 -10.17 -10.92
CA VAL A 237 3.23 -8.79 -10.40
C VAL A 237 2.27 -8.70 -9.23
N ASN A 238 2.74 -8.23 -8.08
CA ASN A 238 1.91 -8.02 -6.90
C ASN A 238 2.12 -6.62 -6.31
N THR A 239 1.16 -5.74 -6.55
CA THR A 239 1.05 -4.39 -5.98
C THR A 239 -0.18 -4.27 -5.06
N SER A 240 -0.73 -5.40 -4.62
CA SER A 240 -1.92 -5.44 -3.77
C SER A 240 -1.56 -5.65 -2.30
N ARG A 241 -1.34 -6.92 -1.89
CA ARG A 241 -0.92 -7.30 -0.53
C ARG A 241 -0.07 -8.58 -0.60
N GLY A 242 1.02 -8.65 0.18
CA GLY A 242 1.93 -9.80 0.25
C GLY A 242 1.21 -11.12 0.47
N PRO A 243 0.40 -11.26 1.54
CA PRO A 243 -0.23 -12.53 1.89
C PRO A 243 -1.28 -13.09 0.91
N ILE A 244 -1.53 -12.45 -0.23
CA ILE A 244 -2.32 -13.04 -1.33
C ILE A 244 -1.52 -14.15 -2.03
N VAL A 245 -0.20 -14.01 -2.05
CA VAL A 245 0.76 -14.99 -2.53
C VAL A 245 1.34 -15.73 -1.33
N VAL A 246 1.51 -17.05 -1.43
CA VAL A 246 2.30 -17.81 -0.45
C VAL A 246 3.78 -17.48 -0.71
N GLU A 247 4.37 -16.63 0.11
CA GLU A 247 5.69 -16.06 -0.12
C GLU A 247 6.78 -17.13 -0.27
N ALA A 248 6.74 -18.18 0.56
CA ALA A 248 7.69 -19.29 0.49
C ALA A 248 7.63 -20.01 -0.88
N ASP A 249 6.43 -20.21 -1.42
CA ASP A 249 6.23 -20.88 -2.71
C ASP A 249 6.73 -20.00 -3.87
N LEU A 250 6.51 -18.69 -3.79
CA LEU A 250 7.03 -17.74 -4.77
C LEU A 250 8.56 -17.70 -4.77
N LEU A 251 9.18 -17.64 -3.59
CA LEU A 251 10.64 -17.70 -3.45
C LEU A 251 11.21 -18.97 -4.02
N GLU A 252 10.57 -20.11 -3.79
CA GLU A 252 10.98 -21.40 -4.32
C GLU A 252 10.82 -21.48 -5.85
N ALA A 253 9.71 -20.96 -6.39
CA ALA A 253 9.49 -20.88 -7.83
C ALA A 253 10.54 -20.01 -8.53
N LEU A 254 10.93 -18.89 -7.91
CA LEU A 254 11.98 -17.99 -8.41
C LEU A 254 13.37 -18.66 -8.37
N ARG A 255 13.72 -19.29 -7.25
CA ARG A 255 15.01 -20.01 -7.10
C ARG A 255 15.18 -21.14 -8.12
N LYS A 256 14.10 -21.87 -8.38
CA LYS A 256 14.09 -22.99 -9.35
C LYS A 256 13.89 -22.54 -10.79
N GLY A 257 13.70 -21.26 -11.07
CA GLY A 257 13.40 -20.75 -12.41
C GLY A 257 12.10 -21.32 -12.99
N LYS A 258 11.12 -21.68 -12.15
CA LYS A 258 9.79 -22.13 -12.60
C LYS A 258 9.05 -21.03 -13.34
N ILE A 259 9.31 -19.77 -12.99
CA ILE A 259 8.85 -18.56 -13.68
C ILE A 259 10.05 -17.65 -13.94
N ALA A 260 9.96 -16.78 -14.94
CA ALA A 260 11.06 -15.89 -15.33
C ALA A 260 11.40 -14.85 -14.26
N GLY A 261 10.41 -14.42 -13.48
CA GLY A 261 10.61 -13.43 -12.43
C GLY A 261 9.32 -13.00 -11.75
N ALA A 262 9.47 -12.12 -10.77
CA ALA A 262 8.36 -11.45 -10.12
C ALA A 262 8.67 -9.96 -9.94
N ALA A 263 7.61 -9.14 -9.89
CA ALA A 263 7.70 -7.74 -9.47
C ALA A 263 6.76 -7.54 -8.28
N VAL A 264 7.33 -7.27 -7.11
CA VAL A 264 6.57 -7.21 -5.85
C VAL A 264 6.80 -5.89 -5.15
N ASP A 265 5.70 -5.25 -4.77
CA ASP A 265 5.71 -4.00 -3.99
C ASP A 265 5.26 -4.24 -2.55
N VAL A 266 4.84 -5.46 -2.23
CA VAL A 266 4.24 -5.84 -0.94
C VAL A 266 4.75 -7.18 -0.46
N PHE A 267 4.83 -7.37 0.86
CA PHE A 267 5.44 -8.52 1.51
C PHE A 267 4.56 -9.04 2.66
N ASP A 268 4.87 -10.23 3.16
CA ASP A 268 4.21 -10.78 4.33
C ASP A 268 4.57 -10.01 5.60
N GLN A 269 5.83 -9.60 5.71
CA GLN A 269 6.34 -8.74 6.77
C GLN A 269 6.87 -7.43 6.20
N GLU A 270 6.38 -6.31 6.70
CA GLU A 270 6.79 -4.95 6.32
C GLU A 270 7.13 -4.13 7.57
N PRO A 271 8.29 -3.45 7.62
CA PRO A 271 9.38 -3.42 6.64
C PRO A 271 10.05 -4.78 6.42
N LEU A 272 10.50 -5.02 5.17
CA LEU A 272 11.15 -6.27 4.79
C LEU A 272 12.46 -6.48 5.56
N PRO A 273 12.66 -7.62 6.25
CA PRO A 273 13.88 -7.93 7.00
C PRO A 273 15.16 -7.80 6.15
N LEU A 274 16.28 -7.47 6.81
CA LEU A 274 17.56 -7.21 6.10
C LEU A 274 18.13 -8.46 5.41
N ASP A 275 17.87 -9.63 5.95
CA ASP A 275 18.32 -10.94 5.46
C ASP A 275 17.30 -11.63 4.55
N HIS A 276 16.20 -10.92 4.21
CA HIS A 276 15.12 -11.51 3.42
C HIS A 276 15.57 -11.86 1.98
N PRO A 277 15.19 -13.05 1.44
CA PRO A 277 15.63 -13.51 0.13
C PRO A 277 15.31 -12.59 -1.05
N PHE A 278 14.23 -11.81 -1.02
CA PHE A 278 13.94 -10.82 -2.05
C PHE A 278 15.04 -9.75 -2.21
N ARG A 279 15.91 -9.58 -1.22
CA ARG A 279 17.04 -8.63 -1.31
C ARG A 279 18.25 -9.19 -2.06
N SER A 280 18.34 -10.52 -2.22
CA SER A 280 19.52 -11.20 -2.79
C SER A 280 19.24 -11.98 -4.08
N LEU A 281 18.00 -12.37 -4.34
CA LEU A 281 17.63 -13.01 -5.59
C LEU A 281 17.72 -12.02 -6.75
N SER A 282 18.16 -12.49 -7.91
CA SER A 282 18.39 -11.65 -9.11
C SER A 282 17.18 -11.50 -10.01
N ASN A 283 16.19 -12.37 -9.90
CA ASN A 283 15.02 -12.38 -10.79
C ASN A 283 13.74 -11.74 -10.22
N PRO A 284 13.59 -11.40 -8.93
CA PRO A 284 12.53 -10.49 -8.50
C PRO A 284 12.96 -9.03 -8.59
N LEU A 285 12.03 -8.17 -9.00
CA LEU A 285 12.08 -6.72 -8.84
C LEU A 285 11.23 -6.36 -7.63
N ALA A 286 11.86 -5.92 -6.53
CA ALA A 286 11.19 -5.61 -5.28
C ALA A 286 11.22 -4.10 -4.99
N THR A 287 10.08 -3.53 -4.60
CA THR A 287 9.95 -2.14 -4.16
C THR A 287 9.29 -2.08 -2.78
N PRO A 288 9.65 -1.10 -1.91
CA PRO A 288 9.27 -1.11 -0.50
C PRO A 288 7.88 -0.50 -0.25
N HIS A 289 6.84 -1.13 -0.80
CA HIS A 289 5.42 -0.75 -0.67
C HIS A 289 5.17 0.73 -1.01
N ILE A 290 5.60 1.12 -2.21
CA ILE A 290 5.53 2.51 -2.69
C ILE A 290 4.37 2.76 -3.66
N GLY A 291 3.47 1.81 -3.86
CA GLY A 291 2.35 1.94 -4.79
C GLY A 291 1.43 3.13 -4.54
N TYR A 292 1.43 3.69 -3.35
CA TYR A 292 0.69 4.91 -2.99
C TYR A 292 1.62 6.11 -2.72
N VAL A 293 2.93 5.91 -2.78
CA VAL A 293 3.92 6.96 -2.47
C VAL A 293 4.13 7.83 -3.70
N SER A 294 3.30 8.86 -3.83
CA SER A 294 3.43 9.87 -4.86
C SER A 294 3.17 11.27 -4.28
N ARG A 295 3.77 12.30 -4.89
CA ARG A 295 3.62 13.68 -4.42
C ARG A 295 2.14 14.07 -4.29
N GLY A 296 1.34 13.94 -5.34
CA GLY A 296 -0.04 14.40 -5.32
C GLY A 296 -0.92 13.64 -4.32
N LEU A 297 -0.65 12.33 -4.09
CA LEU A 297 -1.39 11.59 -3.08
C LEU A 297 -0.95 11.93 -1.66
N TYR A 298 0.34 12.20 -1.44
CA TYR A 298 0.86 12.65 -0.14
C TYR A 298 0.38 14.06 0.21
N GLU A 299 0.40 15.00 -0.74
CA GLU A 299 -0.18 16.34 -0.56
C GLU A 299 -1.64 16.22 -0.12
N ARG A 300 -2.42 15.38 -0.80
CA ARG A 300 -3.81 15.12 -0.41
C ARG A 300 -3.93 14.50 0.99
N PHE A 301 -3.13 13.47 1.30
CA PHE A 301 -3.16 12.82 2.60
C PHE A 301 -2.86 13.77 3.74
N TYR A 302 -1.79 14.55 3.63
CA TYR A 302 -1.41 15.46 4.70
C TYR A 302 -2.33 16.68 4.78
N GLN A 303 -2.81 17.22 3.65
CA GLN A 303 -3.76 18.32 3.67
C GLN A 303 -5.09 17.89 4.30
N ASP A 304 -5.66 16.76 3.86
CA ASP A 304 -6.89 16.24 4.47
C ASP A 304 -6.70 15.92 5.96
N THR A 305 -5.51 15.45 6.37
CA THR A 305 -5.17 15.21 7.78
C THR A 305 -5.20 16.50 8.58
N VAL A 306 -4.56 17.56 8.10
CA VAL A 306 -4.55 18.88 8.73
C VAL A 306 -5.97 19.43 8.84
N ASP A 307 -6.75 19.37 7.77
CA ASP A 307 -8.14 19.84 7.73
C ASP A 307 -9.03 19.08 8.72
N ASN A 308 -8.86 17.76 8.82
CA ASN A 308 -9.59 16.93 9.77
C ASN A 308 -9.24 17.26 11.23
N ILE A 309 -7.96 17.49 11.52
CA ILE A 309 -7.50 17.92 12.85
C ILE A 309 -8.06 19.30 13.20
N ALA A 310 -8.02 20.26 12.27
CA ALA A 310 -8.57 21.60 12.48
C ALA A 310 -10.07 21.54 12.83
N LYS A 311 -10.86 20.80 12.05
CA LYS A 311 -12.29 20.58 12.30
C LYS A 311 -12.55 19.93 13.67
N TRP A 312 -11.74 18.94 14.04
CA TRP A 312 -11.86 18.28 15.33
C TRP A 312 -11.59 19.24 16.49
N LEU A 313 -10.53 20.06 16.39
CA LEU A 313 -10.19 21.09 17.37
C LEU A 313 -11.30 22.14 17.53
N ASP A 314 -11.94 22.55 16.44
CA ASP A 314 -13.05 23.51 16.45
C ASP A 314 -14.28 22.91 17.14
N GLY A 315 -14.56 21.62 16.92
CA GLY A 315 -15.62 20.88 17.62
C GLY A 315 -15.38 20.79 19.14
N GLN A 316 -14.13 20.58 19.58
CA GLN A 316 -13.76 20.56 21.00
C GLN A 316 -13.94 21.94 21.64
N ALA A 317 -13.51 23.00 20.96
CA ALA A 317 -13.68 24.39 21.45
C ALA A 317 -15.16 24.75 21.65
N SER A 318 -16.03 24.38 20.72
CA SER A 318 -17.47 24.60 20.80
C SER A 318 -18.11 23.85 21.97
N THR A 319 -17.70 22.62 22.25
CA THR A 319 -18.20 21.81 23.36
C THR A 319 -17.77 22.38 24.70
N LEU A 320 -16.53 22.86 24.84
CA LEU A 320 -16.04 23.52 26.06
C LEU A 320 -16.77 24.84 26.35
N ALA A 321 -17.04 25.64 25.32
CA ALA A 321 -17.78 26.90 25.46
C ALA A 321 -19.22 26.65 25.90
N ALA A 322 -19.88 25.60 25.39
CA ALA A 322 -21.26 25.26 25.81
C ALA A 322 -21.30 24.78 27.28
N ASN A 323 -20.33 23.99 27.71
CA ASN A 323 -20.25 23.50 29.10
C ASN A 323 -19.86 24.58 30.13
N ALA A 324 -19.22 25.66 29.70
CA ALA A 324 -18.87 26.79 30.58
C ALA A 324 -20.03 27.75 30.81
N GLN A 325 -21.14 27.62 30.05
CA GLN A 325 -22.36 28.44 30.19
C GLN A 325 -23.49 27.75 30.97
N THR A 326 -23.27 26.48 31.34
CA THR A 326 -24.15 25.70 32.24
C THR A 326 -23.57 25.61 33.64
#